data_d91e83372e5626f3f346d58c70a9a9d7
#
_entry.id   d91e83372e5626f3f346d58c70a9a9d7
#
_cell.length_a   1.000
_cell.length_b   1.000
_cell.length_c   1.000
_cell.angle_alpha   90.00
_cell.angle_beta   90.00
_cell.angle_gamma   90.00
#
_symmetry.space_group_name_H-M   'P 1'
#
loop_
_entity.id
_entity.type
_entity.pdbx_description
1 polymer ?
#
loop_
_entity_poly.entity_id
_entity_poly.type
_entity_poly.pdbx_seq_one_letter_code
_entity_poly.pdbx_strand_id
1 'polypeptide(L)'
;MNPAPGVAVRSGKLSWAFALIVLFFLLAPLIVVVPVSLTAGEIAHFPPEGLSLKWYADFFSDPYWMSALRLSFGLGVSVALLSTVLGLATGLALTRFIPPGLKPLIRVLVLAPMIVPLIVTAIAMFLMMSRLGLVSTFPGLLIAHTILAIPYSVIVIENGLLHFDLAL
;
A
#
# COMPACT_ATOMS: atom_id res chain seq x y z
N MET A 1 4.72 -34.00 20.85
CA MET A 1 3.70 -32.95 21.11
C MET A 1 2.74 -33.01 19.93
N ASN A 2 1.49 -33.51 20.16
CA ASN A 2 0.52 -33.72 19.08
C ASN A 2 0.00 -32.33 18.62
N PRO A 3 0.00 -31.99 17.32
CA PRO A 3 -0.57 -30.74 16.86
C PRO A 3 -2.08 -30.76 17.17
N ALA A 4 -2.56 -29.67 17.75
CA ALA A 4 -3.98 -29.49 18.00
C ALA A 4 -4.77 -29.68 16.70
N PRO A 5 -5.94 -30.37 16.71
CA PRO A 5 -6.74 -30.54 15.50
C PRO A 5 -7.17 -29.16 15.00
N GLY A 6 -6.73 -28.84 13.79
CA GLY A 6 -7.13 -27.63 13.10
C GLY A 6 -8.66 -27.58 13.08
N VAL A 7 -9.24 -26.52 13.63
CA VAL A 7 -10.67 -26.26 13.55
C VAL A 7 -10.98 -26.06 12.07
N ALA A 8 -11.43 -27.14 11.41
CA ALA A 8 -12.00 -27.06 10.08
C ALA A 8 -13.30 -26.24 10.20
N VAL A 9 -13.20 -24.96 9.92
CA VAL A 9 -14.39 -24.10 9.80
C VAL A 9 -15.18 -24.63 8.60
N ARG A 10 -16.18 -25.48 8.87
CA ARG A 10 -17.19 -25.87 7.87
C ARG A 10 -17.94 -24.60 7.49
N SER A 11 -17.48 -23.93 6.43
CA SER A 11 -18.20 -22.81 5.86
C SER A 11 -19.54 -23.33 5.33
N GLY A 12 -20.62 -23.06 6.05
CA GLY A 12 -21.97 -23.42 5.63
C GLY A 12 -22.39 -22.59 4.41
N LYS A 13 -23.43 -23.05 3.69
CA LYS A 13 -24.00 -22.30 2.54
C LYS A 13 -24.31 -20.83 2.87
N LEU A 14 -24.71 -20.57 4.12
CA LEU A 14 -24.98 -19.21 4.60
C LEU A 14 -23.72 -18.34 4.66
N SER A 15 -22.60 -18.89 5.10
CA SER A 15 -21.30 -18.16 5.12
C SER A 15 -20.83 -17.82 3.69
N TRP A 16 -21.03 -18.75 2.75
CA TRP A 16 -20.72 -18.48 1.33
C TRP A 16 -21.64 -17.42 0.73
N ALA A 17 -22.96 -17.47 1.03
CA ALA A 17 -23.90 -16.45 0.57
C ALA A 17 -23.52 -15.06 1.11
N PHE A 18 -23.20 -14.96 2.38
CA PHE A 18 -22.75 -13.71 2.99
C PHE A 18 -21.45 -13.21 2.35
N ALA A 19 -20.47 -14.08 2.15
CA ALA A 19 -19.21 -13.72 1.51
C ALA A 19 -19.42 -13.20 0.08
N LEU A 20 -20.32 -13.81 -0.69
CA LEU A 20 -20.66 -13.36 -2.05
C LEU A 20 -21.35 -11.98 -2.05
N ILE A 21 -22.26 -11.73 -1.11
CA ILE A 21 -22.91 -10.42 -0.95
C ILE A 21 -21.88 -9.35 -0.62
N VAL A 22 -20.97 -9.61 0.33
CA VAL A 22 -19.90 -8.67 0.68
C VAL A 22 -18.97 -8.44 -0.52
N LEU A 23 -18.58 -9.51 -1.22
CA LEU A 23 -17.74 -9.41 -2.41
C LEU A 23 -18.41 -8.59 -3.52
N PHE A 24 -19.70 -8.83 -3.78
CA PHE A 24 -20.46 -8.06 -4.76
C PHE A 24 -20.52 -6.57 -4.36
N PHE A 25 -20.77 -6.27 -3.10
CA PHE A 25 -20.80 -4.90 -2.60
C PHE A 25 -19.43 -4.20 -2.77
N LEU A 26 -18.33 -4.91 -2.49
CA LEU A 26 -16.98 -4.39 -2.67
C LEU A 26 -16.61 -4.19 -4.14
N LEU A 27 -17.15 -5.03 -5.04
CA LEU A 27 -16.91 -4.94 -6.49
C LEU A 27 -17.88 -3.98 -7.20
N ALA A 28 -18.98 -3.61 -6.57
CA ALA A 28 -20.00 -2.75 -7.17
C ALA A 28 -19.44 -1.44 -7.78
N PRO A 29 -18.53 -0.70 -7.12
CA PRO A 29 -17.91 0.48 -7.74
C PRO A 29 -17.16 0.15 -9.04
N LEU A 30 -16.47 -0.98 -9.12
CA LEU A 30 -15.73 -1.41 -10.31
C LEU A 30 -16.68 -1.79 -11.45
N ILE A 31 -17.83 -2.43 -11.14
CA ILE A 31 -18.87 -2.79 -12.11
C ILE A 31 -19.42 -1.55 -12.80
N VAL A 32 -19.45 -0.41 -12.12
CA VAL A 32 -19.88 0.87 -12.67
C VAL A 32 -18.74 1.59 -13.39
N VAL A 33 -17.57 1.70 -12.74
CA VAL A 33 -16.43 2.46 -13.28
C VAL A 33 -15.89 1.87 -14.58
N VAL A 34 -15.78 0.53 -14.68
CA VAL A 34 -15.25 -0.11 -15.89
C VAL A 34 -16.09 0.17 -17.12
N PRO A 35 -17.42 -0.02 -17.17
CA PRO A 35 -18.22 0.37 -18.33
C PRO A 35 -18.17 1.88 -18.60
N VAL A 36 -18.23 2.72 -17.58
CA VAL A 36 -18.17 4.18 -17.74
C VAL A 36 -16.85 4.65 -18.34
N SER A 37 -15.73 3.99 -18.04
CA SER A 37 -14.43 4.31 -18.64
C SER A 37 -14.37 4.07 -20.16
N LEU A 38 -15.28 3.27 -20.68
CA LEU A 38 -15.42 2.97 -22.13
C LEU A 38 -16.46 3.85 -22.82
N THR A 39 -17.03 4.87 -22.14
CA THR A 39 -18.05 5.71 -22.78
C THR A 39 -17.52 6.46 -23.99
N ALA A 40 -18.32 6.54 -25.06
CA ALA A 40 -18.05 7.40 -26.20
C ALA A 40 -18.43 8.87 -25.93
N GLY A 41 -19.28 9.13 -24.94
CA GLY A 41 -19.69 10.46 -24.53
C GLY A 41 -18.57 11.28 -23.89
N GLU A 42 -18.76 12.59 -23.74
CA GLU A 42 -17.81 13.49 -23.07
C GLU A 42 -18.02 13.54 -21.56
N ILE A 43 -19.21 13.18 -21.11
CA ILE A 43 -19.58 13.17 -19.69
C ILE A 43 -19.65 11.72 -19.21
N ALA A 44 -18.98 11.44 -18.10
CA ALA A 44 -19.04 10.16 -17.44
C ALA A 44 -20.42 9.94 -16.78
N HIS A 45 -21.27 9.10 -17.36
CA HIS A 45 -22.55 8.69 -16.76
C HIS A 45 -22.80 7.19 -16.95
N PHE A 46 -23.69 6.67 -16.15
CA PHE A 46 -24.10 5.27 -16.24
C PHE A 46 -25.60 5.19 -16.55
N PRO A 47 -26.02 4.35 -17.54
CA PRO A 47 -25.22 3.53 -18.45
C PRO A 47 -24.42 4.39 -19.46
N PRO A 48 -23.27 3.88 -20.00
CA PRO A 48 -22.44 4.63 -20.93
C PRO A 48 -23.17 4.88 -22.28
N GLU A 49 -22.95 6.05 -22.88
CA GLU A 49 -23.44 6.39 -24.23
C GLU A 49 -22.47 5.82 -25.28
N GLY A 50 -22.74 4.62 -25.74
CA GLY A 50 -21.85 3.93 -26.68
C GLY A 50 -20.55 3.45 -26.05
N LEU A 51 -19.74 2.73 -26.81
CA LEU A 51 -18.44 2.21 -26.36
C LEU A 51 -17.31 2.77 -27.21
N SER A 52 -16.25 3.26 -26.57
CA SER A 52 -15.07 3.83 -27.23
C SER A 52 -13.85 3.67 -26.36
N LEU A 53 -12.69 3.52 -26.98
CA LEU A 53 -11.38 3.56 -26.31
C LEU A 53 -10.71 4.93 -26.41
N LYS A 54 -11.45 5.99 -26.84
CA LYS A 54 -10.87 7.32 -27.08
C LYS A 54 -10.12 7.86 -25.84
N TRP A 55 -10.71 7.71 -24.65
CA TRP A 55 -10.10 8.20 -23.42
C TRP A 55 -8.79 7.50 -23.08
N TYR A 56 -8.67 6.20 -23.42
CA TYR A 56 -7.42 5.47 -23.27
C TYR A 56 -6.40 5.92 -24.31
N ALA A 57 -6.81 6.13 -25.57
CA ALA A 57 -5.94 6.66 -26.62
C ALA A 57 -5.43 8.04 -26.25
N ASP A 58 -6.30 8.94 -25.79
CA ASP A 58 -5.93 10.29 -25.32
C ASP A 58 -4.97 10.23 -24.15
N PHE A 59 -5.24 9.37 -23.14
CA PHE A 59 -4.35 9.19 -21.99
C PHE A 59 -2.95 8.75 -22.41
N PHE A 60 -2.83 7.74 -23.29
CA PHE A 60 -1.53 7.23 -23.72
C PHE A 60 -0.80 8.11 -24.73
N SER A 61 -1.52 9.00 -25.42
CA SER A 61 -0.93 9.95 -26.37
C SER A 61 -0.50 11.29 -25.73
N ASP A 62 -1.04 11.61 -24.55
CA ASP A 62 -0.74 12.86 -23.87
C ASP A 62 0.60 12.77 -23.12
N PRO A 63 1.60 13.60 -23.47
CA PRO A 63 2.91 13.58 -22.81
C PRO A 63 2.86 13.90 -21.30
N TYR A 64 1.90 14.72 -20.87
CA TYR A 64 1.72 15.04 -19.45
C TYR A 64 1.33 13.81 -18.64
N TRP A 65 0.31 13.08 -19.08
CA TRP A 65 -0.12 11.84 -18.44
C TRP A 65 0.96 10.78 -18.44
N MET A 66 1.69 10.65 -19.54
CA MET A 66 2.79 9.70 -19.64
C MET A 66 3.97 10.05 -18.73
N SER A 67 4.29 11.34 -18.57
CA SER A 67 5.32 11.78 -17.63
C SER A 67 4.92 11.53 -16.18
N ALA A 68 3.66 11.83 -15.83
CA ALA A 68 3.12 11.56 -14.51
C ALA A 68 3.09 10.05 -14.19
N LEU A 69 2.70 9.21 -15.16
CA LEU A 69 2.72 7.75 -15.01
C LEU A 69 4.12 7.21 -14.77
N ARG A 70 5.11 7.66 -15.55
CA ARG A 70 6.53 7.26 -15.37
C ARG A 70 7.06 7.68 -14.01
N LEU A 71 6.76 8.91 -13.59
CA LEU A 71 7.16 9.41 -12.26
C LEU A 71 6.53 8.57 -11.15
N SER A 72 5.22 8.32 -11.21
CA SER A 72 4.49 7.55 -10.19
C SER A 72 4.98 6.11 -10.12
N PHE A 73 5.19 5.46 -11.27
CA PHE A 73 5.69 4.09 -11.32
C PHE A 73 7.14 4.00 -10.82
N GLY A 74 8.02 4.90 -11.29
CA GLY A 74 9.41 4.95 -10.83
C GLY A 74 9.51 5.22 -9.33
N LEU A 75 8.71 6.15 -8.82
CA LEU A 75 8.62 6.42 -7.39
C LEU A 75 8.12 5.19 -6.61
N GLY A 76 7.02 4.58 -7.07
CA GLY A 76 6.44 3.40 -6.42
C GLY A 76 7.42 2.24 -6.31
N VAL A 77 8.13 1.91 -7.39
CA VAL A 77 9.17 0.87 -7.40
C VAL A 77 10.32 1.23 -6.46
N SER A 78 10.79 2.48 -6.50
CA SER A 78 11.90 2.94 -5.65
C SER A 78 11.53 2.88 -4.17
N VAL A 79 10.32 3.31 -3.81
CA VAL A 79 9.78 3.24 -2.45
C VAL A 79 9.64 1.78 -2.00
N ALA A 80 9.09 0.90 -2.84
CA ALA A 80 8.93 -0.51 -2.53
C ALA A 80 10.27 -1.19 -2.23
N LEU A 81 11.27 -0.97 -3.07
CA LEU A 81 12.61 -1.52 -2.86
C LEU A 81 13.25 -0.98 -1.58
N LEU A 82 13.24 0.33 -1.40
CA LEU A 82 13.88 0.98 -0.26
C LEU A 82 13.19 0.61 1.06
N SER A 83 11.85 0.63 1.10
CA SER A 83 11.10 0.25 2.30
C SER A 83 11.23 -1.24 2.61
N THR A 84 11.36 -2.11 1.61
CA THR A 84 11.62 -3.54 1.84
C THR A 84 13.00 -3.78 2.43
N VAL A 85 14.04 -3.14 1.91
CA VAL A 85 15.41 -3.27 2.44
C VAL A 85 15.49 -2.75 3.88
N LEU A 86 14.94 -1.56 4.15
CA LEU A 86 14.93 -0.97 5.48
C LEU A 86 14.02 -1.77 6.44
N GLY A 87 12.89 -2.26 5.95
CA GLY A 87 11.98 -3.13 6.69
C GLY A 87 12.62 -4.46 7.07
N LEU A 88 13.37 -5.07 6.14
CA LEU A 88 14.12 -6.31 6.42
C LEU A 88 15.22 -6.08 7.47
N ALA A 89 16.00 -5.02 7.31
CA ALA A 89 17.04 -4.67 8.28
C ALA A 89 16.45 -4.43 9.69
N THR A 90 15.35 -3.69 9.76
CA THR A 90 14.65 -3.38 11.01
C THR A 90 14.00 -4.63 11.61
N GLY A 91 13.31 -5.44 10.81
CA GLY A 91 12.67 -6.69 11.24
C GLY A 91 13.69 -7.71 11.77
N LEU A 92 14.82 -7.87 11.08
CA LEU A 92 15.94 -8.71 11.54
C LEU A 92 16.53 -8.17 12.85
N ALA A 93 16.73 -6.85 12.95
CA ALA A 93 17.24 -6.23 14.16
C ALA A 93 16.30 -6.48 15.35
N LEU A 94 15.00 -6.26 15.18
CA LEU A 94 13.99 -6.47 16.22
C LEU A 94 13.86 -7.94 16.65
N THR A 95 13.98 -8.88 15.71
CA THR A 95 13.83 -10.30 16.02
C THR A 95 15.11 -10.91 16.64
N ARG A 96 16.29 -10.51 16.17
CA ARG A 96 17.55 -11.21 16.46
C ARG A 96 18.53 -10.43 17.33
N PHE A 97 18.64 -9.11 17.20
CA PHE A 97 19.77 -8.35 17.74
C PHE A 97 19.39 -7.39 18.88
N ILE A 98 18.16 -6.85 18.88
CA ILE A 98 17.75 -5.86 19.86
C ILE A 98 17.35 -6.54 21.17
N PRO A 99 17.89 -6.06 22.33
CA PRO A 99 17.51 -6.54 23.64
C PRO A 99 16.01 -6.38 23.90
N PRO A 100 15.36 -7.34 24.62
CA PRO A 100 13.90 -7.31 24.86
C PRO A 100 13.39 -5.98 25.43
N GLY A 101 14.15 -5.33 26.32
CA GLY A 101 13.75 -4.05 26.94
C GLY A 101 13.68 -2.86 25.98
N LEU A 102 14.41 -2.88 24.87
CA LEU A 102 14.42 -1.80 23.88
C LEU A 102 13.45 -2.04 22.71
N LYS A 103 13.00 -3.28 22.51
CA LYS A 103 12.09 -3.62 21.40
C LYS A 103 10.81 -2.78 21.38
N PRO A 104 10.10 -2.57 22.51
CA PRO A 104 8.88 -1.77 22.52
C PRO A 104 9.10 -0.33 22.05
N LEU A 105 10.18 0.29 22.50
CA LEU A 105 10.54 1.67 22.14
C LEU A 105 10.78 1.79 20.63
N ILE A 106 11.59 0.88 20.08
CA ILE A 106 11.90 0.90 18.64
C ILE A 106 10.65 0.62 17.80
N ARG A 107 9.79 -0.32 18.23
CA ARG A 107 8.49 -0.55 17.55
C ARG A 107 7.62 0.69 17.53
N VAL A 108 7.48 1.38 18.66
CA VAL A 108 6.70 2.63 18.72
C VAL A 108 7.27 3.68 17.77
N LEU A 109 8.58 3.86 17.71
CA LEU A 109 9.21 4.81 16.79
C LEU A 109 8.98 4.44 15.32
N VAL A 110 9.14 3.16 14.97
CA VAL A 110 8.93 2.67 13.60
C VAL A 110 7.46 2.78 13.19
N LEU A 111 6.52 2.49 14.10
CA LEU A 111 5.09 2.51 13.83
C LEU A 111 4.46 3.90 13.99
N ALA A 112 5.21 4.89 14.51
CA ALA A 112 4.71 6.25 14.75
C ALA A 112 4.00 6.88 13.53
N PRO A 113 4.50 6.73 12.28
CA PRO A 113 3.80 7.28 11.10
C PRO A 113 2.41 6.70 10.85
N MET A 114 2.11 5.50 11.34
CA MET A 114 0.77 4.90 11.24
C MET A 114 -0.19 5.37 12.35
N ILE A 115 0.37 5.74 13.50
CA ILE A 115 -0.43 6.13 14.68
C ILE A 115 -0.80 7.60 14.61
N VAL A 116 0.10 8.43 14.07
CA VAL A 116 -0.13 9.87 13.91
C VAL A 116 -1.14 10.11 12.78
N PRO A 117 -2.14 11.00 12.97
CA PRO A 117 -3.06 11.35 11.89
C PRO A 117 -2.33 11.78 10.63
N LEU A 118 -2.73 11.22 9.48
CA LEU A 118 -2.02 11.39 8.20
C LEU A 118 -1.80 12.87 7.85
N ILE A 119 -2.79 13.74 8.14
CA ILE A 119 -2.68 15.17 7.85
C ILE A 119 -1.54 15.83 8.65
N VAL A 120 -1.37 15.44 9.92
CA VAL A 120 -0.29 15.97 10.78
C VAL A 120 1.06 15.52 10.25
N THR A 121 1.18 14.25 9.89
CA THR A 121 2.38 13.67 9.29
C THR A 121 2.71 14.37 7.96
N ALA A 122 1.72 14.60 7.11
CA ALA A 122 1.91 15.28 5.83
C ALA A 122 2.43 16.72 6.01
N ILE A 123 1.85 17.48 6.96
CA ILE A 123 2.29 18.85 7.26
C ILE A 123 3.72 18.85 7.81
N ALA A 124 4.03 17.96 8.75
CA ALA A 124 5.37 17.84 9.34
C ALA A 124 6.43 17.50 8.26
N MET A 125 6.11 16.55 7.38
CA MET A 125 6.99 16.20 6.25
C MET A 125 7.15 17.35 5.26
N PHE A 126 6.08 18.05 4.92
CA PHE A 126 6.16 19.22 4.04
C PHE A 126 7.09 20.29 4.62
N LEU A 127 6.93 20.63 5.90
CA LEU A 127 7.78 21.61 6.57
C LEU A 127 9.25 21.15 6.61
N MET A 128 9.50 19.88 6.87
CA MET A 128 10.85 19.31 6.85
C MET A 128 11.46 19.36 5.45
N MET A 129 10.73 18.91 4.43
CA MET A 129 11.19 18.95 3.03
C MET A 129 11.42 20.38 2.53
N SER A 130 10.59 21.33 2.97
CA SER A 130 10.75 22.75 2.65
C SER A 130 12.05 23.31 3.21
N ARG A 131 12.39 23.00 4.46
CA ARG A 131 13.67 23.43 5.06
C ARG A 131 14.89 22.81 4.40
N LEU A 132 14.74 21.61 3.87
CA LEU A 132 15.83 20.89 3.16
C LEU A 132 15.93 21.25 1.67
N GLY A 133 15.02 22.10 1.14
CA GLY A 133 14.97 22.41 -0.29
C GLY A 133 14.54 21.22 -1.18
N LEU A 134 13.82 20.26 -0.61
CA LEU A 134 13.42 19.01 -1.27
C LEU A 134 11.96 18.99 -1.75
N VAL A 135 11.21 20.08 -1.56
CA VAL A 135 9.83 20.18 -2.06
C VAL A 135 9.81 20.08 -3.57
N SER A 136 8.84 19.36 -4.12
CA SER A 136 8.68 19.12 -5.57
C SER A 136 9.87 18.42 -6.24
N THR A 137 10.70 17.70 -5.48
CA THR A 137 11.80 16.89 -6.01
C THR A 137 11.53 15.40 -5.88
N PHE A 138 12.10 14.58 -6.77
CA PHE A 138 12.00 13.12 -6.66
C PHE A 138 12.59 12.57 -5.34
N PRO A 139 13.78 13.02 -4.86
CA PRO A 139 14.30 12.59 -3.56
C PRO A 139 13.38 12.93 -2.38
N GLY A 140 12.76 14.12 -2.39
CA GLY A 140 11.82 14.51 -1.36
C GLY A 140 10.59 13.62 -1.32
N LEU A 141 10.02 13.31 -2.49
CA LEU A 141 8.90 12.37 -2.61
C LEU A 141 9.31 10.95 -2.16
N LEU A 142 10.49 10.49 -2.58
CA LEU A 142 11.01 9.18 -2.22
C LEU A 142 11.17 9.03 -0.70
N ILE A 143 11.78 10.00 -0.04
CA ILE A 143 11.96 9.98 1.42
C ILE A 143 10.60 9.97 2.13
N ALA A 144 9.71 10.90 1.76
CA ALA A 144 8.40 11.03 2.40
C ALA A 144 7.56 9.73 2.27
N HIS A 145 7.48 9.16 1.07
CA HIS A 145 6.73 7.93 0.84
C HIS A 145 7.40 6.71 1.51
N THR A 146 8.73 6.66 1.54
CA THR A 146 9.46 5.58 2.22
C THR A 146 9.20 5.58 3.72
N ILE A 147 9.21 6.75 4.37
CA ILE A 147 8.90 6.88 5.81
C ILE A 147 7.49 6.34 6.11
N LEU A 148 6.51 6.62 5.24
CA LEU A 148 5.15 6.10 5.40
C LEU A 148 5.04 4.60 5.09
N ALA A 149 5.89 4.05 4.23
CA ALA A 149 5.87 2.64 3.82
C ALA A 149 6.61 1.70 4.78
N ILE A 150 7.66 2.18 5.48
CA ILE A 150 8.48 1.38 6.39
C ILE A 150 7.65 0.60 7.43
N PRO A 151 6.67 1.19 8.14
CA PRO A 151 5.88 0.47 9.13
C PRO A 151 5.24 -0.81 8.58
N TYR A 152 4.65 -0.72 7.39
CA TYR A 152 4.00 -1.86 6.73
C TYR A 152 5.00 -2.95 6.39
N SER A 153 6.15 -2.58 5.84
CA SER A 153 7.23 -3.52 5.52
C SER A 153 7.75 -4.22 6.77
N VAL A 154 7.98 -3.47 7.86
CA VAL A 154 8.46 -4.04 9.14
C VAL A 154 7.46 -5.03 9.71
N ILE A 155 6.16 -4.69 9.76
CA ILE A 155 5.11 -5.57 10.29
C ILE A 155 5.08 -6.90 9.53
N VAL A 156 5.05 -6.84 8.20
CA VAL A 156 4.96 -8.05 7.36
C VAL A 156 6.21 -8.91 7.53
N ILE A 157 7.39 -8.30 7.48
CA ILE A 157 8.66 -9.02 7.58
C ILE A 157 8.89 -9.58 8.98
N GLU A 158 8.62 -8.81 10.04
CA GLU A 158 8.76 -9.29 11.42
C GLU A 158 7.85 -10.50 11.67
N ASN A 159 6.58 -10.44 11.24
CA ASN A 159 5.66 -11.57 11.34
C ASN A 159 6.16 -12.80 10.55
N GLY A 160 6.69 -12.60 9.34
CA GLY A 160 7.30 -13.68 8.57
C GLY A 160 8.48 -14.31 9.29
N LEU A 161 9.38 -13.50 9.84
CA LEU A 161 10.59 -13.98 10.56
C LEU A 161 10.27 -14.72 11.86
N LEU A 162 9.18 -14.34 12.56
CA LEU A 162 8.74 -15.01 13.79
C LEU A 162 8.16 -16.41 13.52
N HIS A 163 7.59 -16.63 12.33
CA HIS A 163 7.03 -17.94 11.92
C HIS A 163 8.04 -18.79 11.12
N PHE A 164 9.17 -18.23 10.77
CA PHE A 164 10.23 -18.96 10.08
C PHE A 164 11.07 -19.73 11.12
N ASP A 165 10.80 -21.01 11.24
CA ASP A 165 11.59 -21.92 12.09
C ASP A 165 12.95 -22.14 11.41
N LEU A 166 13.96 -21.35 11.84
CA LEU A 166 15.34 -21.58 11.44
C LEU A 166 15.92 -22.73 12.28
N ALA A 167 15.34 -23.90 12.16
CA ALA A 167 16.01 -25.13 12.55
C ALA A 167 17.11 -25.44 11.52
N LEU A 168 18.23 -24.72 11.62
CA LEU A 168 19.50 -25.02 10.99
C LEU A 168 20.56 -25.16 12.07
#